data_0905f9bd7a6e8c63e4dfb35a60433a9e
#
_entry.id   0905f9bd7a6e8c63e4dfb35a60433a9e
#
_cell.length_a   1.000
_cell.length_b   1.000
_cell.length_c   1.000
_cell.angle_alpha   90.00
_cell.angle_beta   90.00
_cell.angle_gamma   90.00
#
_symmetry.space_group_name_H-M   'P 1'
#
loop_
_entity.id
_entity.type
_entity.pdbx_description
1 polymer ?
#
loop_
_entity_poly.entity_id
_entity_poly.type
_entity_poly.pdbx_seq_one_letter_code
_entity_poly.pdbx_strand_id
1 'polypeptide(L)'
;MTDIIKKILAHRGSRPYFDRLQNYLLEGREMKALGRHILVEFLNCKADVLNDVAAIEKAMVEAAQIAGATVINSTFHHFSPYGVSGVVVIQESHLAIHTWPEYRYAAVDLFTCGDTVDPWVSFEHLKKSFEASYSALEMNRGSTHVLKKGNDLQVKPNDTENYDPKKGYKINRNVWFTDKDDNQALSLRYTGEILFDERSEFQRVRILDSISYGKMLAIDDMVMCTERDEYHYHEMITHPAMQSYESASGKTAKNVLVIGGGDGGTIREICKYPGLEKVTMVEIDEAVVRACKKFLPAIASEFGNPKVNLIIGDGIKFVSESPADAYDVIIVDGSDPAGPAEGLFTNEFYSNCKKAMKQNGVLVTQGESPMFHSETFVELNKCLKTVFSPSQVHTMLFHAPTYPSGMWSLQMAIKGQYHPVTDFDKDAAARFSKAQDLRYYNEDLHSAAFALPTFVKKMLNA
;
A
#
# COMPACT_ATOMS: atom_id res chain seq x y z
N MET A 1 -45.89 31.69 7.67
CA MET A 1 -44.66 31.33 6.88
C MET A 1 -43.80 32.55 6.57
N THR A 2 -44.34 33.74 6.40
CA THR A 2 -43.60 34.95 5.96
C THR A 2 -42.76 35.64 7.04
N ASP A 3 -43.08 35.50 8.33
CA ASP A 3 -42.38 36.23 9.41
C ASP A 3 -41.17 35.50 10.00
N ILE A 4 -41.14 34.18 9.91
CA ILE A 4 -39.98 33.39 10.34
C ILE A 4 -38.81 33.57 9.35
N ILE A 5 -39.12 33.64 8.06
CA ILE A 5 -38.14 33.85 6.99
C ILE A 5 -37.50 35.25 7.11
N LYS A 6 -38.27 36.28 7.48
CA LYS A 6 -37.76 37.65 7.70
C LYS A 6 -36.82 37.75 8.90
N LYS A 7 -37.04 36.98 9.98
CA LYS A 7 -36.16 36.96 11.16
C LYS A 7 -34.82 36.24 10.89
N ILE A 8 -34.80 35.23 10.02
CA ILE A 8 -33.56 34.49 9.62
C ILE A 8 -32.68 35.38 8.70
N LEU A 9 -33.28 36.24 7.90
CA LEU A 9 -32.59 37.12 6.97
C LEU A 9 -31.93 38.35 7.63
N ALA A 10 -32.20 38.66 8.92
CA ALA A 10 -31.66 39.84 9.59
C ALA A 10 -30.23 39.69 10.18
N HIS A 11 -29.62 38.48 10.16
CA HIS A 11 -28.23 38.27 10.62
C HIS A 11 -27.26 38.13 9.45
N ARG A 12 -26.80 39.26 8.94
CA ARG A 12 -25.83 39.35 7.83
C ARG A 12 -24.41 39.17 8.32
N GLY A 13 -23.73 38.17 7.78
CA GLY A 13 -22.28 38.03 7.65
C GLY A 13 -21.96 37.12 6.47
N SER A 14 -21.35 37.71 5.40
CA SER A 14 -20.76 37.16 4.15
C SER A 14 -21.32 35.84 3.58
N ARG A 15 -22.09 35.90 2.46
CA ARG A 15 -22.83 34.75 1.90
C ARG A 15 -22.88 34.70 0.37
N PRO A 16 -22.05 33.96 -0.33
CA PRO A 16 -22.37 33.49 -1.69
C PRO A 16 -23.41 32.35 -1.74
N TYR A 17 -23.65 31.65 -0.61
CA TYR A 17 -24.49 30.44 -0.55
C TYR A 17 -25.99 30.73 -0.37
N PHE A 18 -26.34 31.78 0.39
CA PHE A 18 -27.74 32.13 0.64
C PHE A 18 -28.43 32.77 -0.56
N ASP A 19 -27.72 33.46 -1.43
CA ASP A 19 -28.28 34.01 -2.66
C ASP A 19 -28.71 32.91 -3.63
N ARG A 20 -28.03 31.75 -3.64
CA ARG A 20 -28.46 30.56 -4.39
C ARG A 20 -29.70 29.90 -3.84
N LEU A 21 -29.85 29.84 -2.51
CA LEU A 21 -31.06 29.29 -1.87
C LEU A 21 -32.28 30.14 -2.14
N GLN A 22 -32.13 31.47 -2.12
CA GLN A 22 -33.20 32.40 -2.39
C GLN A 22 -33.71 32.31 -3.84
N ASN A 23 -32.81 32.14 -4.80
CA ASN A 23 -33.16 31.88 -6.21
C ASN A 23 -33.81 30.51 -6.41
N TYR A 24 -33.41 29.49 -5.64
CA TYR A 24 -33.96 28.14 -5.71
C TYR A 24 -35.42 28.07 -5.20
N LEU A 25 -35.74 28.82 -4.17
CA LEU A 25 -37.09 28.88 -3.58
C LEU A 25 -38.08 29.76 -4.39
N LEU A 26 -37.55 30.68 -5.22
CA LEU A 26 -38.40 31.59 -6.02
C LEU A 26 -38.76 31.03 -7.39
N GLU A 27 -38.06 30.00 -7.88
CA GLU A 27 -38.23 29.50 -9.26
C GLU A 27 -39.20 28.32 -9.40
N GLY A 28 -39.86 27.81 -8.35
CA GLY A 28 -40.89 26.76 -8.42
C GLY A 28 -40.45 25.48 -9.18
N ARG A 29 -39.21 25.05 -9.03
CA ARG A 29 -38.65 23.92 -9.81
C ARG A 29 -39.05 22.58 -9.21
N GLU A 30 -39.50 21.66 -10.06
CA GLU A 30 -39.69 20.24 -9.75
C GLU A 30 -38.45 19.64 -9.12
N MET A 31 -38.64 18.78 -8.11
CA MET A 31 -37.56 18.07 -7.41
C MET A 31 -36.69 17.31 -8.39
N LYS A 32 -35.40 17.64 -8.44
CA LYS A 32 -34.44 17.03 -9.40
C LYS A 32 -33.75 15.79 -8.86
N ALA A 33 -34.00 15.42 -7.60
CA ALA A 33 -33.35 14.30 -6.92
C ALA A 33 -34.35 13.62 -5.97
N LEU A 34 -34.17 12.31 -5.71
CA LEU A 34 -35.00 11.53 -4.81
C LEU A 34 -34.71 11.83 -3.33
N GLY A 35 -33.53 12.33 -3.01
CA GLY A 35 -33.18 12.67 -1.65
C GLY A 35 -32.01 13.64 -1.55
N ARG A 36 -31.87 14.21 -0.35
CA ARG A 36 -30.82 15.14 0.05
C ARG A 36 -29.99 14.50 1.13
N HIS A 37 -28.68 14.51 0.99
CA HIS A 37 -27.75 13.92 1.93
C HIS A 37 -26.73 14.99 2.37
N ILE A 38 -26.73 15.33 3.66
CA ILE A 38 -25.76 16.23 4.24
C ILE A 38 -24.76 15.41 5.04
N LEU A 39 -23.49 15.53 4.69
CA LEU A 39 -22.35 15.00 5.44
C LEU A 39 -21.79 16.14 6.29
N VAL A 40 -21.69 15.92 7.60
CA VAL A 40 -21.28 16.96 8.56
C VAL A 40 -20.09 16.48 9.38
N GLU A 41 -19.07 17.31 9.44
CA GLU A 41 -17.97 17.24 10.36
C GLU A 41 -18.20 18.26 11.48
N PHE A 42 -18.59 17.82 12.68
CA PHE A 42 -18.67 18.69 13.85
C PHE A 42 -17.35 18.68 14.60
N LEU A 43 -16.77 19.86 14.78
CA LEU A 43 -15.46 20.10 15.38
C LEU A 43 -15.59 20.91 16.66
N ASN A 44 -14.64 20.74 17.58
CA ASN A 44 -14.62 21.44 18.88
C ASN A 44 -15.87 21.20 19.73
N CYS A 45 -16.50 20.06 19.55
CA CYS A 45 -17.70 19.70 20.31
C CYS A 45 -17.44 19.67 21.82
N LYS A 46 -18.51 19.75 22.57
CA LYS A 46 -18.52 19.56 24.04
C LYS A 46 -18.28 18.06 24.34
N ALA A 47 -17.09 17.74 24.86
CA ALA A 47 -16.61 16.35 25.01
C ALA A 47 -17.54 15.48 25.88
N ASP A 48 -18.06 16.04 26.97
CA ASP A 48 -18.96 15.32 27.89
C ASP A 48 -20.22 14.81 27.20
N VAL A 49 -20.79 15.59 26.28
CA VAL A 49 -21.96 15.20 25.49
C VAL A 49 -21.64 14.07 24.52
N LEU A 50 -20.44 14.07 23.91
CA LEU A 50 -20.07 13.10 22.90
C LEU A 50 -19.83 11.68 23.42
N ASN A 51 -19.74 11.51 24.75
CA ASN A 51 -19.59 10.20 25.39
C ASN A 51 -20.85 9.72 26.11
N ASP A 52 -21.87 10.52 26.10
CA ASP A 52 -23.17 10.20 26.75
C ASP A 52 -24.16 9.70 25.70
N VAL A 53 -24.41 8.39 25.70
CA VAL A 53 -25.34 7.74 24.75
C VAL A 53 -26.73 8.33 24.82
N ALA A 54 -27.24 8.57 26.04
CA ALA A 54 -28.59 9.07 26.22
C ALA A 54 -28.74 10.53 25.73
N ALA A 55 -27.72 11.35 25.96
CA ALA A 55 -27.69 12.72 25.46
C ALA A 55 -27.61 12.77 23.92
N ILE A 56 -26.79 11.92 23.32
CA ILE A 56 -26.67 11.84 21.87
C ILE A 56 -27.95 11.31 21.23
N GLU A 57 -28.48 10.19 21.73
CA GLU A 57 -29.75 9.63 21.24
C GLU A 57 -30.87 10.67 21.29
N LYS A 58 -31.00 11.35 22.41
CA LYS A 58 -32.00 12.41 22.58
C LYS A 58 -31.79 13.52 21.53
N ALA A 59 -30.57 14.03 21.37
CA ALA A 59 -30.27 15.09 20.41
C ALA A 59 -30.59 14.67 18.97
N MET A 60 -30.23 13.44 18.59
CA MET A 60 -30.45 12.90 17.24
C MET A 60 -31.95 12.67 16.96
N VAL A 61 -32.72 12.14 17.93
CA VAL A 61 -34.15 11.94 17.79
C VAL A 61 -34.89 13.29 17.73
N GLU A 62 -34.53 14.24 18.60
CA GLU A 62 -35.10 15.59 18.55
C GLU A 62 -34.79 16.31 17.23
N ALA A 63 -33.54 16.14 16.70
CA ALA A 63 -33.15 16.69 15.42
C ALA A 63 -34.02 16.19 14.26
N ALA A 64 -34.34 14.88 14.25
CA ALA A 64 -35.23 14.29 13.27
C ALA A 64 -36.68 14.87 13.41
N GLN A 65 -37.20 14.91 14.64
CA GLN A 65 -38.58 15.38 14.93
C GLN A 65 -38.77 16.86 14.59
N ILE A 66 -37.81 17.72 14.95
CA ILE A 66 -37.86 19.17 14.67
C ILE A 66 -37.81 19.45 13.15
N ALA A 67 -37.13 18.62 12.39
CA ALA A 67 -37.11 18.69 10.94
C ALA A 67 -38.41 18.20 10.29
N GLY A 68 -39.33 17.63 11.05
CA GLY A 68 -40.60 17.10 10.57
C GLY A 68 -40.54 15.64 10.13
N ALA A 69 -39.46 14.92 10.47
CA ALA A 69 -39.32 13.51 10.11
C ALA A 69 -40.14 12.60 11.03
N THR A 70 -40.59 11.47 10.46
CA THR A 70 -41.28 10.41 11.18
C THR A 70 -40.28 9.38 11.69
N VAL A 71 -39.97 9.41 12.99
CA VAL A 71 -39.03 8.46 13.60
C VAL A 71 -39.68 7.08 13.70
N ILE A 72 -38.97 6.06 13.12
CA ILE A 72 -39.38 4.65 13.17
C ILE A 72 -38.68 3.94 14.34
N ASN A 73 -37.37 4.10 14.44
CA ASN A 73 -36.54 3.44 15.47
C ASN A 73 -35.22 4.20 15.67
N SER A 74 -34.58 3.99 16.83
CA SER A 74 -33.23 4.46 17.10
C SER A 74 -32.39 3.33 17.72
N THR A 75 -31.11 3.32 17.39
CA THR A 75 -30.16 2.37 17.96
C THR A 75 -28.82 3.06 18.15
N PHE A 76 -28.30 3.01 19.40
CA PHE A 76 -27.04 3.61 19.77
C PHE A 76 -26.16 2.62 20.54
N HIS A 77 -24.85 2.69 20.32
CA HIS A 77 -23.87 1.84 20.97
C HIS A 77 -22.72 2.70 21.52
N HIS A 78 -22.35 2.43 22.78
CA HIS A 78 -21.19 3.03 23.41
C HIS A 78 -19.96 2.13 23.24
N PHE A 79 -18.88 2.67 22.75
CA PHE A 79 -17.59 1.95 22.67
C PHE A 79 -16.78 2.17 23.94
N SER A 80 -16.15 1.11 24.41
CA SER A 80 -15.23 1.20 25.55
C SER A 80 -13.81 1.46 25.04
N PRO A 81 -13.04 2.42 25.57
CA PRO A 81 -13.42 3.30 26.70
C PRO A 81 -14.21 4.56 26.29
N TYR A 82 -14.24 4.97 25.01
CA TYR A 82 -14.86 6.21 24.56
C TYR A 82 -15.53 6.09 23.21
N GLY A 83 -16.54 6.94 22.99
CA GLY A 83 -17.21 7.14 21.72
C GLY A 83 -18.57 6.45 21.62
N VAL A 84 -19.43 7.04 20.80
CA VAL A 84 -20.78 6.55 20.54
C VAL A 84 -21.00 6.48 19.03
N SER A 85 -21.63 5.40 18.58
CA SER A 85 -22.17 5.31 17.22
C SER A 85 -23.66 5.02 17.31
N GLY A 86 -24.44 5.67 16.45
CA GLY A 86 -25.87 5.43 16.44
C GLY A 86 -26.54 5.85 15.14
N VAL A 87 -27.76 5.39 15.00
CA VAL A 87 -28.64 5.71 13.89
C VAL A 87 -30.06 5.91 14.35
N VAL A 88 -30.71 6.94 13.83
CA VAL A 88 -32.16 7.17 13.91
C VAL A 88 -32.74 6.84 12.55
N VAL A 89 -33.51 5.78 12.46
CA VAL A 89 -34.26 5.40 11.27
C VAL A 89 -35.53 6.20 11.20
N ILE A 90 -35.69 6.91 10.11
CA ILE A 90 -36.89 7.72 9.84
C ILE A 90 -37.62 7.18 8.61
N GLN A 91 -38.91 7.47 8.48
CA GLN A 91 -39.68 7.05 7.30
C GLN A 91 -39.06 7.59 6.01
N GLU A 92 -38.43 8.73 6.07
CA GLU A 92 -37.82 9.45 4.97
C GLU A 92 -36.37 9.02 4.70
N SER A 93 -35.71 8.24 5.52
CA SER A 93 -34.41 7.54 5.41
C SER A 93 -33.71 7.35 6.76
N HIS A 94 -32.67 8.14 7.11
CA HIS A 94 -31.95 8.01 8.39
C HIS A 94 -31.13 9.26 8.75
N LEU A 95 -30.79 9.36 10.04
CA LEU A 95 -29.72 10.19 10.58
C LEU A 95 -28.74 9.28 11.32
N ALA A 96 -27.45 9.37 11.01
CA ALA A 96 -26.40 8.57 11.65
C ALA A 96 -25.34 9.46 12.28
N ILE A 97 -24.68 8.97 13.34
CA ILE A 97 -23.64 9.69 14.06
C ILE A 97 -22.54 8.73 14.53
N HIS A 98 -21.29 9.20 14.47
CA HIS A 98 -20.13 8.62 15.12
C HIS A 98 -19.39 9.68 15.90
N THR A 99 -18.99 9.40 17.14
CA THR A 99 -18.32 10.39 17.99
C THR A 99 -16.95 9.93 18.48
N TRP A 100 -16.05 10.90 18.60
CA TRP A 100 -14.71 10.76 19.19
C TRP A 100 -14.53 11.85 20.25
N PRO A 101 -14.95 11.58 21.50
CA PRO A 101 -14.88 12.57 22.59
C PRO A 101 -13.46 13.11 22.83
N GLU A 102 -12.45 12.25 22.67
CA GLU A 102 -11.03 12.56 22.84
C GLU A 102 -10.52 13.59 21.83
N TYR A 103 -11.13 13.65 20.65
CA TYR A 103 -10.84 14.65 19.61
C TYR A 103 -11.85 15.79 19.58
N ARG A 104 -12.87 15.75 20.45
CA ARG A 104 -13.99 16.70 20.44
C ARG A 104 -14.66 16.77 19.06
N TYR A 105 -14.83 15.60 18.44
CA TYR A 105 -15.25 15.45 17.06
C TYR A 105 -16.43 14.48 16.92
N ALA A 106 -17.35 14.82 16.00
CA ALA A 106 -18.42 13.92 15.58
C ALA A 106 -18.65 14.01 14.07
N ALA A 107 -18.76 12.85 13.40
CA ALA A 107 -19.22 12.72 12.03
C ALA A 107 -20.70 12.41 12.00
N VAL A 108 -21.47 13.16 11.19
CA VAL A 108 -22.92 13.01 11.12
C VAL A 108 -23.38 12.94 9.68
N ASP A 109 -24.25 11.96 9.39
CA ASP A 109 -24.93 11.80 8.12
C ASP A 109 -26.43 12.12 8.31
N LEU A 110 -26.94 13.08 7.52
CA LEU A 110 -28.34 13.47 7.51
C LEU A 110 -28.90 13.18 6.12
N PHE A 111 -29.54 12.02 5.94
CA PHE A 111 -30.12 11.63 4.66
C PHE A 111 -31.64 11.63 4.74
N THR A 112 -32.28 12.42 3.87
CA THR A 112 -33.74 12.52 3.77
C THR A 112 -34.20 12.33 2.33
N CYS A 113 -35.24 11.54 2.11
CA CYS A 113 -35.93 11.39 0.83
C CYS A 113 -37.18 12.25 0.80
N GLY A 114 -37.52 12.73 -0.41
CA GLY A 114 -38.67 13.65 -0.56
C GLY A 114 -38.30 15.09 -0.21
N ASP A 115 -39.32 15.92 -0.13
CA ASP A 115 -39.26 17.38 0.10
C ASP A 115 -39.99 17.83 1.39
N THR A 116 -40.49 16.88 2.16
CA THR A 116 -41.24 17.16 3.40
C THR A 116 -40.34 17.42 4.61
N VAL A 117 -39.09 16.88 4.59
CA VAL A 117 -38.11 17.01 5.66
C VAL A 117 -36.90 17.79 5.16
N ASP A 118 -36.57 18.88 5.87
CA ASP A 118 -35.34 19.62 5.58
C ASP A 118 -34.19 19.19 6.50
N PRO A 119 -33.18 18.46 6.00
CA PRO A 119 -32.07 17.99 6.82
C PRO A 119 -31.21 19.12 7.41
N TRP A 120 -31.26 20.34 6.87
CA TRP A 120 -30.58 21.49 7.46
C TRP A 120 -31.20 21.93 8.81
N VAL A 121 -32.47 21.64 9.03
CA VAL A 121 -33.10 21.89 10.33
C VAL A 121 -32.52 20.94 11.39
N SER A 122 -32.33 19.66 11.03
CA SER A 122 -31.63 18.68 11.89
C SER A 122 -30.20 19.12 12.19
N PHE A 123 -29.47 19.57 11.16
CA PHE A 123 -28.11 20.08 11.30
C PHE A 123 -27.99 21.24 12.29
N GLU A 124 -28.87 22.27 12.19
CA GLU A 124 -28.79 23.42 13.08
C GLU A 124 -29.12 23.03 14.54
N HIS A 125 -30.03 22.08 14.77
CA HIS A 125 -30.30 21.54 16.09
C HIS A 125 -29.09 20.84 16.69
N LEU A 126 -28.44 19.92 15.93
CA LEU A 126 -27.29 19.17 16.40
C LEU A 126 -26.04 20.06 16.62
N LYS A 127 -25.82 21.03 15.75
CA LYS A 127 -24.75 22.02 15.91
C LYS A 127 -24.89 22.78 17.25
N LYS A 128 -26.12 23.15 17.62
CA LYS A 128 -26.40 23.83 18.88
C LYS A 128 -26.25 22.88 20.06
N SER A 129 -26.74 21.64 19.95
CA SER A 129 -26.66 20.64 21.01
C SER A 129 -25.26 20.25 21.36
N PHE A 130 -24.35 20.19 20.35
CA PHE A 130 -22.96 19.85 20.55
C PHE A 130 -22.05 21.07 20.75
N GLU A 131 -22.60 22.30 20.68
CA GLU A 131 -21.83 23.57 20.76
C GLU A 131 -20.66 23.61 19.78
N ALA A 132 -20.83 23.07 18.55
CA ALA A 132 -19.80 22.75 17.64
C ALA A 132 -19.53 23.81 16.56
N SER A 133 -18.28 23.93 16.14
CA SER A 133 -17.91 24.41 14.80
C SER A 133 -18.10 23.26 13.79
N TYR A 134 -18.14 23.57 12.49
CA TYR A 134 -18.48 22.55 11.50
C TYR A 134 -17.87 22.78 10.13
N SER A 135 -17.81 21.69 9.36
CA SER A 135 -17.75 21.65 7.90
C SER A 135 -18.89 20.77 7.38
N ALA A 136 -19.62 21.18 6.36
CA ALA A 136 -20.75 20.43 5.86
C ALA A 136 -20.80 20.45 4.32
N LEU A 137 -21.21 19.31 3.73
CA LEU A 137 -21.41 19.11 2.30
C LEU A 137 -22.81 18.56 2.04
N GLU A 138 -23.57 19.18 1.14
CA GLU A 138 -24.84 18.63 0.67
C GLU A 138 -24.69 17.94 -0.68
N MET A 139 -25.22 16.73 -0.80
CA MET A 139 -25.28 15.94 -2.02
C MET A 139 -26.72 15.60 -2.39
N ASN A 140 -27.09 15.81 -3.65
CA ASN A 140 -28.35 15.32 -4.20
C ASN A 140 -28.23 13.84 -4.61
N ARG A 141 -29.08 12.98 -4.06
CA ARG A 141 -29.07 11.54 -4.32
C ARG A 141 -30.24 11.14 -5.20
N GLY A 142 -30.00 10.21 -6.15
CA GLY A 142 -31.06 9.73 -7.04
C GLY A 142 -31.55 10.83 -7.98
N SER A 143 -30.66 11.48 -8.73
CA SER A 143 -31.05 12.50 -9.73
C SER A 143 -32.09 11.95 -10.69
N THR A 144 -33.23 12.63 -10.82
CA THR A 144 -34.32 12.24 -11.74
C THR A 144 -33.88 12.17 -13.19
N HIS A 145 -32.82 12.89 -13.56
CA HIS A 145 -32.23 12.81 -14.89
C HIS A 145 -31.55 11.45 -15.15
N VAL A 146 -30.88 10.87 -14.15
CA VAL A 146 -30.27 9.54 -14.23
C VAL A 146 -31.32 8.45 -14.27
N LEU A 147 -32.42 8.59 -13.52
CA LEU A 147 -33.50 7.60 -13.44
C LEU A 147 -34.40 7.57 -14.68
N LYS A 148 -34.50 8.67 -15.43
CA LYS A 148 -35.32 8.74 -16.66
C LYS A 148 -34.67 8.08 -17.88
N LYS A 149 -33.39 7.67 -17.82
CA LYS A 149 -32.64 7.13 -18.98
C LYS A 149 -32.64 5.60 -19.11
N GLY A 150 -33.52 4.88 -18.44
CA GLY A 150 -33.69 3.42 -18.65
C GLY A 150 -32.63 2.56 -17.97
N ASN A 151 -32.69 1.25 -18.19
CA ASN A 151 -32.07 0.19 -17.44
C ASN A 151 -30.51 0.11 -17.48
N ASP A 152 -29.85 1.02 -18.18
CA ASP A 152 -28.38 1.08 -18.17
C ASP A 152 -27.90 2.16 -17.21
N LEU A 153 -27.80 1.80 -15.93
CA LEU A 153 -27.03 2.54 -14.95
C LEU A 153 -25.52 2.39 -15.27
N GLN A 154 -25.10 2.94 -16.39
CA GLN A 154 -23.69 3.26 -16.56
C GLN A 154 -23.43 4.50 -15.71
N VAL A 155 -22.83 4.29 -14.55
CA VAL A 155 -22.18 5.38 -13.79
C VAL A 155 -21.00 5.81 -14.67
N LYS A 156 -21.26 6.75 -15.58
CA LYS A 156 -20.15 7.50 -16.18
C LYS A 156 -19.68 8.47 -15.10
N PRO A 157 -18.39 8.44 -14.73
CA PRO A 157 -17.80 9.54 -14.00
C PRO A 157 -18.10 10.84 -14.75
N ASN A 158 -18.42 11.92 -14.06
CA ASN A 158 -18.93 13.17 -14.63
C ASN A 158 -18.03 13.85 -15.68
N ASP A 159 -16.89 13.29 -16.03
CA ASP A 159 -15.90 13.86 -16.95
C ASP A 159 -15.46 12.91 -18.09
N THR A 160 -16.19 11.83 -18.37
CA THR A 160 -15.76 10.88 -19.42
C THR A 160 -16.17 11.25 -20.85
N GLU A 161 -16.95 12.31 -21.07
CA GLU A 161 -17.32 12.75 -22.43
C GLU A 161 -16.13 13.23 -23.27
N ASN A 162 -14.99 13.53 -22.64
CA ASN A 162 -13.76 13.99 -23.29
C ASN A 162 -12.51 13.22 -22.83
N TYR A 163 -12.67 12.00 -22.31
CA TYR A 163 -11.53 11.20 -21.92
C TYR A 163 -10.86 10.59 -23.17
N ASP A 164 -9.79 11.23 -23.62
CA ASP A 164 -8.83 10.62 -24.53
C ASP A 164 -7.61 10.18 -23.72
N PRO A 165 -7.39 8.87 -23.55
CA PRO A 165 -6.25 8.34 -22.82
C PRO A 165 -4.90 8.81 -23.39
N LYS A 166 -4.88 9.37 -24.60
CA LYS A 166 -3.68 9.89 -25.26
C LYS A 166 -3.49 11.41 -25.09
N LYS A 167 -4.48 12.14 -24.57
CA LYS A 167 -4.45 13.62 -24.48
C LYS A 167 -4.28 14.21 -23.08
N GLY A 168 -3.85 13.43 -22.11
CA GLY A 168 -3.55 13.90 -20.76
C GLY A 168 -4.80 14.04 -19.89
N TYR A 169 -4.72 13.51 -18.75
CA TYR A 169 -5.75 13.31 -17.76
C TYR A 169 -6.19 14.63 -17.13
N LYS A 170 -7.49 14.93 -17.10
CA LYS A 170 -8.07 15.67 -15.98
C LYS A 170 -8.09 14.69 -14.80
N ILE A 171 -7.07 14.78 -14.04
CA ILE A 171 -6.72 13.86 -12.99
C ILE A 171 -7.75 13.98 -11.87
N ASN A 172 -8.56 12.94 -11.64
CA ASN A 172 -9.24 12.78 -10.36
C ASN A 172 -8.14 12.69 -9.28
N ARG A 173 -7.99 13.75 -8.48
CA ARG A 173 -6.92 13.87 -7.48
C ARG A 173 -7.07 12.89 -6.31
N ASN A 174 -8.15 12.12 -6.27
CA ASN A 174 -8.57 11.33 -5.12
C ASN A 174 -8.37 9.82 -5.31
N VAL A 175 -7.71 9.37 -6.38
CA VAL A 175 -7.46 7.95 -6.62
C VAL A 175 -5.99 7.65 -6.39
N TRP A 176 -5.65 7.39 -5.12
CA TRP A 176 -4.32 7.08 -4.66
C TRP A 176 -4.28 5.71 -4.01
N PHE A 177 -3.31 4.91 -4.39
CA PHE A 177 -2.89 3.76 -3.60
C PHE A 177 -1.87 4.27 -2.59
N THR A 178 -2.05 3.92 -1.33
CA THR A 178 -1.17 4.37 -0.25
C THR A 178 -0.57 3.15 0.44
N ASP A 179 0.73 3.02 0.31
CA ASP A 179 1.57 2.14 1.09
C ASP A 179 1.95 2.87 2.38
N LYS A 180 1.63 2.32 3.52
CA LYS A 180 1.79 2.99 4.82
C LYS A 180 2.11 2.03 5.95
N ASP A 181 2.92 2.51 6.86
CA ASP A 181 3.07 2.00 8.22
C ASP A 181 2.50 3.00 9.25
N ASP A 182 2.80 2.83 10.52
CA ASP A 182 2.32 3.69 11.61
C ASP A 182 2.90 5.11 11.58
N ASN A 183 4.01 5.33 10.87
CA ASN A 183 4.79 6.56 10.96
C ASN A 183 4.90 7.31 9.62
N GLN A 184 4.65 6.64 8.50
CA GLN A 184 4.86 7.20 7.18
C GLN A 184 3.92 6.60 6.12
N ALA A 185 3.82 7.28 5.00
CA ALA A 185 3.08 6.78 3.84
C ALA A 185 3.72 7.24 2.53
N LEU A 186 3.74 6.34 1.55
CA LEU A 186 4.01 6.65 0.15
C LEU A 186 2.74 6.46 -0.66
N SER A 187 2.32 7.50 -1.38
CA SER A 187 1.11 7.41 -2.19
C SER A 187 1.44 7.47 -3.68
N LEU A 188 0.96 6.47 -4.42
CA LEU A 188 1.06 6.39 -5.87
C LEU A 188 -0.31 6.59 -6.50
N ARG A 189 -0.37 7.41 -7.55
CA ARG A 189 -1.63 7.55 -8.29
C ARG A 189 -1.88 6.36 -9.16
N TYR A 190 -3.12 5.86 -9.12
CA TYR A 190 -3.55 4.81 -10.03
C TYR A 190 -4.85 5.19 -10.75
N THR A 191 -5.23 4.42 -11.74
CA THR A 191 -6.40 4.69 -12.60
C THR A 191 -7.74 4.48 -11.88
N GLY A 192 -7.73 3.82 -10.73
CA GLY A 192 -8.90 3.31 -10.04
C GLY A 192 -9.21 1.86 -10.43
N GLU A 193 -8.50 1.31 -11.43
CA GLU A 193 -8.67 -0.06 -11.88
C GLU A 193 -7.80 -1.02 -11.06
N ILE A 194 -8.43 -2.07 -10.53
CA ILE A 194 -7.80 -3.21 -9.88
C ILE A 194 -7.91 -4.38 -10.85
N LEU A 195 -6.78 -4.76 -11.43
CA LEU A 195 -6.71 -5.81 -12.46
C LEU A 195 -6.78 -7.22 -11.87
N PHE A 196 -6.34 -7.36 -10.62
CA PHE A 196 -6.36 -8.60 -9.85
C PHE A 196 -6.50 -8.27 -8.37
N ASP A 197 -7.33 -9.02 -7.66
CA ASP A 197 -7.52 -8.91 -6.20
C ASP A 197 -7.92 -10.30 -5.66
N GLU A 198 -7.01 -10.93 -4.96
CA GLU A 198 -7.22 -12.26 -4.37
C GLU A 198 -6.60 -12.30 -2.97
N ARG A 199 -7.35 -12.83 -2.00
CA ARG A 199 -6.83 -13.17 -0.69
C ARG A 199 -6.57 -14.67 -0.64
N SER A 200 -5.28 -15.03 -0.63
CA SER A 200 -4.84 -16.39 -0.43
C SER A 200 -4.90 -16.76 1.08
N GLU A 201 -4.45 -17.95 1.43
CA GLU A 201 -4.28 -18.33 2.83
C GLU A 201 -3.13 -17.58 3.53
N PHE A 202 -2.23 -16.95 2.76
CA PHE A 202 -1.05 -16.27 3.25
C PHE A 202 -1.23 -14.75 3.31
N GLN A 203 -1.78 -14.13 2.24
CA GLN A 203 -1.74 -12.69 2.05
C GLN A 203 -2.79 -12.22 1.03
N ARG A 204 -3.02 -10.92 0.92
CA ARG A 204 -3.84 -10.33 -0.14
C ARG A 204 -2.97 -9.85 -1.29
N VAL A 205 -3.15 -10.43 -2.45
CA VAL A 205 -2.40 -10.11 -3.67
C VAL A 205 -3.25 -9.22 -4.59
N ARG A 206 -2.71 -8.06 -4.99
CA ARG A 206 -3.39 -7.15 -5.92
C ARG A 206 -2.47 -6.72 -7.05
N ILE A 207 -3.07 -6.57 -8.24
CA ILE A 207 -2.44 -5.85 -9.35
C ILE A 207 -3.28 -4.61 -9.65
N LEU A 208 -2.65 -3.45 -9.56
CA LEU A 208 -3.27 -2.16 -9.83
C LEU A 208 -2.62 -1.53 -11.07
N ASP A 209 -3.40 -0.72 -11.81
CA ASP A 209 -2.88 0.05 -12.92
C ASP A 209 -2.51 1.47 -12.47
N SER A 210 -1.22 1.75 -12.32
CA SER A 210 -0.75 3.06 -11.88
C SER A 210 -0.60 4.05 -13.05
N ILE A 211 -0.75 5.35 -12.75
CA ILE A 211 -0.67 6.39 -13.78
C ILE A 211 0.76 6.55 -14.32
N SER A 212 1.77 6.47 -13.45
CA SER A 212 3.15 6.82 -13.81
C SER A 212 4.12 5.65 -13.79
N TYR A 213 3.75 4.54 -13.15
CA TYR A 213 4.64 3.41 -12.94
C TYR A 213 4.23 2.13 -13.68
N GLY A 214 3.16 2.20 -14.51
CA GLY A 214 2.60 1.02 -15.16
C GLY A 214 1.85 0.14 -14.15
N LYS A 215 1.74 -1.14 -14.42
CA LYS A 215 1.11 -2.07 -13.49
C LYS A 215 1.97 -2.28 -12.27
N MET A 216 1.33 -2.44 -11.13
CA MET A 216 1.94 -2.51 -9.81
C MET A 216 1.42 -3.73 -9.07
N LEU A 217 2.33 -4.55 -8.55
CA LEU A 217 2.03 -5.60 -7.59
C LEU A 217 2.01 -5.00 -6.19
N ALA A 218 0.94 -5.25 -5.47
CA ALA A 218 0.84 -4.95 -4.04
C ALA A 218 0.44 -6.20 -3.25
N ILE A 219 1.09 -6.43 -2.12
CA ILE A 219 0.82 -7.51 -1.18
C ILE A 219 0.50 -6.89 0.18
N ASP A 220 -0.65 -7.23 0.75
CA ASP A 220 -1.16 -6.68 2.02
C ASP A 220 -1.05 -5.14 2.11
N ASP A 221 -1.39 -4.47 1.00
CA ASP A 221 -1.36 -3.02 0.82
C ASP A 221 0.04 -2.37 0.76
N MET A 222 1.11 -3.17 0.68
CA MET A 222 2.49 -2.71 0.44
C MET A 222 2.89 -2.89 -1.03
N VAL A 223 3.63 -1.93 -1.58
CA VAL A 223 4.13 -1.99 -2.97
C VAL A 223 5.31 -2.95 -3.05
N MET A 224 5.18 -4.03 -3.82
CA MET A 224 6.28 -4.97 -4.05
C MET A 224 7.11 -4.60 -5.27
N CYS A 225 6.47 -4.35 -6.42
CA CYS A 225 7.16 -3.91 -7.63
C CYS A 225 6.23 -3.18 -8.59
N THR A 226 6.81 -2.40 -9.50
CA THR A 226 6.10 -1.77 -10.63
C THR A 226 6.84 -2.02 -11.94
N GLU A 227 6.14 -1.99 -13.08
CA GLU A 227 6.78 -2.17 -14.40
C GLU A 227 7.88 -1.13 -14.69
N ARG A 228 7.83 0.04 -14.04
CA ARG A 228 8.75 1.14 -14.32
C ARG A 228 10.07 1.05 -13.57
N ASP A 229 10.08 0.62 -12.33
CA ASP A 229 11.25 0.71 -11.44
C ASP A 229 11.69 -0.62 -10.81
N GLU A 230 11.03 -1.73 -11.09
CA GLU A 230 11.34 -3.04 -10.52
C GLU A 230 12.82 -3.47 -10.71
N TYR A 231 13.43 -3.05 -11.80
CA TYR A 231 14.81 -3.39 -12.12
C TYR A 231 15.83 -2.80 -11.14
N HIS A 232 15.47 -1.74 -10.41
CA HIS A 232 16.33 -1.23 -9.33
C HIS A 232 16.55 -2.31 -8.25
N TYR A 233 15.48 -2.99 -7.88
CA TYR A 233 15.51 -4.06 -6.89
C TYR A 233 16.10 -5.34 -7.48
N HIS A 234 15.54 -5.84 -8.57
CA HIS A 234 15.89 -7.15 -9.12
C HIS A 234 17.34 -7.23 -9.61
N GLU A 235 17.85 -6.18 -10.23
CA GLU A 235 19.24 -6.11 -10.61
C GLU A 235 20.17 -6.05 -9.39
N MET A 236 19.79 -5.30 -8.34
CA MET A 236 20.62 -5.16 -7.13
C MET A 236 20.60 -6.38 -6.22
N ILE A 237 19.50 -7.10 -6.11
CA ILE A 237 19.48 -8.34 -5.33
C ILE A 237 20.22 -9.48 -6.06
N THR A 238 20.27 -9.44 -7.38
CA THR A 238 20.85 -10.52 -8.20
C THR A 238 22.31 -10.30 -8.55
N HIS A 239 22.62 -9.22 -9.25
CA HIS A 239 23.93 -9.09 -9.89
C HIS A 239 25.11 -8.92 -8.93
N PRO A 240 25.02 -8.15 -7.83
CA PRO A 240 26.11 -8.11 -6.85
C PRO A 240 26.47 -9.49 -6.30
N ALA A 241 25.46 -10.34 -6.01
CA ALA A 241 25.70 -11.69 -5.52
C ALA A 241 26.33 -12.61 -6.55
N MET A 242 25.80 -12.61 -7.76
CA MET A 242 26.29 -13.43 -8.87
C MET A 242 27.73 -13.04 -9.28
N GLN A 243 28.01 -11.75 -9.42
CA GLN A 243 29.33 -11.24 -9.76
C GLN A 243 30.36 -11.45 -8.63
N SER A 244 29.93 -11.34 -7.37
CA SER A 244 30.79 -11.66 -6.23
C SER A 244 31.16 -13.14 -6.19
N TYR A 245 30.20 -14.03 -6.49
CA TYR A 245 30.49 -15.46 -6.59
C TYR A 245 31.49 -15.77 -7.73
N GLU A 246 31.28 -15.18 -8.92
CA GLU A 246 32.19 -15.37 -10.05
C GLU A 246 33.61 -14.90 -9.72
N SER A 247 33.75 -13.74 -9.11
CA SER A 247 35.03 -13.20 -8.68
C SER A 247 35.71 -14.06 -7.59
N ALA A 248 34.92 -14.52 -6.59
CA ALA A 248 35.42 -15.32 -5.47
C ALA A 248 35.82 -16.75 -5.86
N SER A 249 35.11 -17.35 -6.80
CA SER A 249 35.30 -18.75 -7.20
C SER A 249 36.11 -18.94 -8.47
N GLY A 250 36.23 -17.89 -9.33
CA GLY A 250 36.73 -17.96 -10.68
C GLY A 250 35.83 -18.75 -11.62
N LYS A 251 34.57 -18.97 -11.27
CA LYS A 251 33.60 -19.79 -12.02
C LYS A 251 32.24 -19.11 -12.05
N THR A 252 31.50 -19.32 -13.13
CA THR A 252 30.10 -18.91 -13.20
C THR A 252 29.24 -19.75 -12.27
N ALA A 253 28.28 -19.10 -11.60
CA ALA A 253 27.29 -19.79 -10.76
C ALA A 253 26.41 -20.70 -11.62
N LYS A 254 26.29 -21.96 -11.21
CA LYS A 254 25.56 -23.01 -11.95
C LYS A 254 24.24 -23.34 -11.30
N ASN A 255 24.21 -23.40 -9.97
CA ASN A 255 23.04 -23.77 -9.17
C ASN A 255 22.69 -22.64 -8.22
N VAL A 256 21.55 -22.01 -8.45
CA VAL A 256 21.07 -20.88 -7.65
C VAL A 256 19.76 -21.27 -6.96
N LEU A 257 19.60 -20.88 -5.69
CA LEU A 257 18.36 -21.00 -4.94
C LEU A 257 17.77 -19.61 -4.72
N VAL A 258 16.49 -19.45 -4.99
CA VAL A 258 15.70 -18.26 -4.65
C VAL A 258 14.60 -18.67 -3.70
N ILE A 259 14.51 -18.01 -2.54
CA ILE A 259 13.42 -18.17 -1.57
C ILE A 259 12.54 -16.92 -1.68
N GLY A 260 11.27 -17.11 -2.04
CA GLY A 260 10.38 -16.02 -2.43
C GLY A 260 10.54 -15.63 -3.90
N GLY A 261 10.36 -14.34 -4.20
CA GLY A 261 10.54 -13.77 -5.55
C GLY A 261 9.40 -14.10 -6.52
N GLY A 262 8.18 -14.27 -6.01
CA GLY A 262 6.99 -14.70 -6.76
C GLY A 262 6.60 -13.86 -7.96
N ASP A 263 7.13 -12.65 -8.10
CA ASP A 263 6.94 -11.82 -9.28
C ASP A 263 7.78 -12.27 -10.49
N GLY A 264 8.89 -12.98 -10.27
CA GLY A 264 9.75 -13.54 -11.30
C GLY A 264 10.90 -12.64 -11.75
N GLY A 265 11.04 -11.43 -11.22
CA GLY A 265 12.09 -10.50 -11.63
C GLY A 265 13.49 -11.01 -11.27
N THR A 266 13.67 -11.53 -10.07
CA THR A 266 14.93 -12.12 -9.62
C THR A 266 15.38 -13.31 -10.51
N ILE A 267 14.46 -14.23 -10.84
CA ILE A 267 14.81 -15.33 -11.75
C ILE A 267 15.10 -14.85 -13.17
N ARG A 268 14.43 -13.78 -13.64
CA ARG A 268 14.73 -13.16 -14.93
C ARG A 268 16.19 -12.67 -14.97
N GLU A 269 16.64 -11.99 -13.94
CA GLU A 269 18.01 -11.49 -13.87
C GLU A 269 19.02 -12.63 -13.74
N ILE A 270 18.73 -13.68 -12.98
CA ILE A 270 19.59 -14.88 -12.88
C ILE A 270 19.72 -15.58 -14.24
N CYS A 271 18.65 -15.69 -15.02
CA CYS A 271 18.65 -16.35 -16.33
C CYS A 271 19.52 -15.63 -17.40
N LYS A 272 19.94 -14.39 -17.15
CA LYS A 272 20.90 -13.68 -18.01
C LYS A 272 22.31 -14.27 -17.97
N TYR A 273 22.64 -15.14 -17.01
CA TYR A 273 23.97 -15.76 -16.90
C TYR A 273 24.06 -17.00 -17.78
N PRO A 274 24.95 -16.98 -18.81
CA PRO A 274 25.05 -18.11 -19.77
C PRO A 274 25.45 -19.44 -19.11
N GLY A 275 26.27 -19.38 -18.06
CA GLY A 275 26.76 -20.56 -17.35
C GLY A 275 25.79 -21.17 -16.36
N LEU A 276 24.61 -20.57 -16.14
CA LEU A 276 23.58 -21.11 -15.27
C LEU A 276 23.10 -22.48 -15.77
N GLU A 277 23.12 -23.48 -14.91
CA GLU A 277 22.53 -24.80 -15.16
C GLU A 277 21.13 -24.92 -14.63
N LYS A 278 20.91 -24.44 -13.39
CA LYS A 278 19.61 -24.54 -12.72
C LYS A 278 19.41 -23.39 -11.73
N VAL A 279 18.22 -22.80 -11.73
CA VAL A 279 17.70 -22.01 -10.63
C VAL A 279 16.49 -22.71 -10.03
N THR A 280 16.52 -22.97 -8.72
CA THR A 280 15.36 -23.44 -7.96
C THR A 280 14.77 -22.26 -7.24
N MET A 281 13.50 -22.00 -7.46
CA MET A 281 12.74 -20.95 -6.80
C MET A 281 11.64 -21.58 -5.96
N VAL A 282 11.56 -21.19 -4.69
CA VAL A 282 10.55 -21.68 -3.75
C VAL A 282 9.71 -20.53 -3.28
N GLU A 283 8.48 -20.47 -3.78
CA GLU A 283 7.51 -19.41 -3.47
C GLU A 283 6.33 -19.99 -2.69
N ILE A 284 5.95 -19.35 -1.59
CA ILE A 284 4.89 -19.89 -0.74
C ILE A 284 3.50 -19.66 -1.34
N ASP A 285 3.31 -18.55 -2.05
CA ASP A 285 2.00 -18.12 -2.54
C ASP A 285 1.87 -18.21 -4.07
N GLU A 286 1.18 -19.23 -4.54
CA GLU A 286 0.90 -19.40 -5.97
C GLU A 286 0.10 -18.23 -6.57
N ALA A 287 -0.69 -17.50 -5.76
CA ALA A 287 -1.48 -16.36 -6.24
C ALA A 287 -0.59 -15.26 -6.80
N VAL A 288 0.58 -15.00 -6.17
CA VAL A 288 1.56 -14.02 -6.66
C VAL A 288 2.08 -14.43 -8.03
N VAL A 289 2.52 -15.68 -8.18
CA VAL A 289 3.04 -16.20 -9.45
C VAL A 289 1.99 -16.12 -10.57
N ARG A 290 0.74 -16.51 -10.27
CA ARG A 290 -0.35 -16.44 -11.27
C ARG A 290 -0.68 -15.02 -11.69
N ALA A 291 -0.74 -14.10 -10.73
CA ALA A 291 -0.99 -12.68 -10.97
C ALA A 291 0.10 -12.08 -11.85
N CYS A 292 1.38 -12.32 -11.52
CA CYS A 292 2.51 -11.74 -12.24
C CYS A 292 2.68 -12.34 -13.64
N LYS A 293 2.53 -13.64 -13.82
CA LYS A 293 2.50 -14.27 -15.17
C LYS A 293 1.45 -13.64 -16.08
N LYS A 294 0.29 -13.29 -15.53
CA LYS A 294 -0.83 -12.75 -16.33
C LYS A 294 -0.70 -11.25 -16.58
N PHE A 295 -0.30 -10.47 -15.59
CA PHE A 295 -0.40 -9.02 -15.63
C PHE A 295 0.94 -8.30 -15.73
N LEU A 296 2.05 -8.94 -15.34
CA LEU A 296 3.42 -8.42 -15.38
C LEU A 296 4.35 -9.33 -16.22
N PRO A 297 3.96 -9.68 -17.47
CA PRO A 297 4.65 -10.72 -18.25
C PRO A 297 6.11 -10.37 -18.56
N ALA A 298 6.50 -9.10 -18.59
CA ALA A 298 7.87 -8.69 -18.81
C ALA A 298 8.77 -9.00 -17.58
N ILE A 299 8.23 -8.89 -16.36
CA ILE A 299 8.91 -9.26 -15.12
C ILE A 299 8.95 -10.78 -14.99
N ALA A 300 7.82 -11.43 -15.21
CA ALA A 300 7.61 -12.87 -15.08
C ALA A 300 8.04 -13.71 -16.30
N SER A 301 8.88 -13.16 -17.19
CA SER A 301 9.19 -13.76 -18.50
C SER A 301 9.86 -15.14 -18.42
N GLU A 302 10.63 -15.39 -17.37
CA GLU A 302 11.48 -16.57 -17.26
C GLU A 302 10.85 -17.75 -16.52
N PHE A 303 9.62 -17.67 -16.05
CA PHE A 303 8.91 -18.81 -15.44
C PHE A 303 8.76 -20.03 -16.37
N GLY A 304 8.86 -19.85 -17.68
CA GLY A 304 8.83 -20.92 -18.68
C GLY A 304 10.22 -21.44 -19.09
N ASN A 305 11.29 -20.86 -18.57
CA ASN A 305 12.65 -21.26 -18.92
C ASN A 305 12.97 -22.67 -18.38
N PRO A 306 13.52 -23.58 -19.19
CA PRO A 306 13.82 -24.95 -18.77
C PRO A 306 14.84 -25.07 -17.64
N LYS A 307 15.63 -24.00 -17.38
CA LYS A 307 16.56 -23.93 -16.25
C LYS A 307 15.85 -23.58 -14.93
N VAL A 308 14.63 -23.08 -14.98
CA VAL A 308 13.85 -22.66 -13.82
C VAL A 308 13.04 -23.82 -13.28
N ASN A 309 13.27 -24.15 -12.01
CA ASN A 309 12.49 -25.12 -11.24
C ASN A 309 11.67 -24.36 -10.18
N LEU A 310 10.43 -24.02 -10.52
CA LEU A 310 9.51 -23.38 -9.60
C LEU A 310 8.85 -24.43 -8.69
N ILE A 311 8.91 -24.21 -7.40
CA ILE A 311 8.26 -25.00 -6.35
C ILE A 311 7.33 -24.07 -5.56
N ILE A 312 6.04 -24.41 -5.51
CA ILE A 312 5.12 -23.74 -4.60
C ILE A 312 5.20 -24.45 -3.25
N GLY A 313 5.64 -23.72 -2.22
CA GLY A 313 5.83 -24.30 -0.89
C GLY A 313 6.66 -23.45 0.07
N ASP A 314 6.88 -23.99 1.25
CA ASP A 314 7.63 -23.33 2.33
C ASP A 314 9.14 -23.35 2.06
N GLY A 315 9.72 -22.17 1.84
CA GLY A 315 11.15 -21.99 1.58
C GLY A 315 12.03 -22.28 2.81
N ILE A 316 11.52 -22.05 4.03
CA ILE A 316 12.24 -22.35 5.28
C ILE A 316 12.44 -23.86 5.41
N LYS A 317 11.36 -24.61 5.24
CA LYS A 317 11.39 -26.07 5.23
C LYS A 317 12.29 -26.58 4.11
N PHE A 318 12.14 -26.05 2.90
CA PHE A 318 12.92 -26.48 1.75
C PHE A 318 14.44 -26.35 2.00
N VAL A 319 14.91 -25.21 2.54
CA VAL A 319 16.34 -25.01 2.79
C VAL A 319 16.85 -25.89 3.93
N SER A 320 16.04 -26.16 4.96
CA SER A 320 16.40 -27.05 6.07
C SER A 320 16.66 -28.50 5.60
N GLU A 321 15.90 -28.96 4.61
CA GLU A 321 16.00 -30.27 3.98
C GLU A 321 17.03 -30.33 2.84
N SER A 322 17.59 -29.17 2.44
CA SER A 322 18.57 -29.10 1.35
C SER A 322 19.89 -29.79 1.70
N PRO A 323 20.53 -30.48 0.73
CA PRO A 323 21.86 -31.03 0.92
C PRO A 323 22.90 -29.96 1.25
N ALA A 324 23.96 -30.35 1.96
CA ALA A 324 25.11 -29.47 2.15
C ALA A 324 25.79 -29.20 0.78
N ASP A 325 26.38 -28.01 0.64
CA ASP A 325 27.15 -27.59 -0.52
C ASP A 325 26.43 -27.76 -1.89
N ALA A 326 25.11 -27.51 -1.90
CA ALA A 326 24.24 -27.66 -3.08
C ALA A 326 24.26 -26.43 -4.00
N TYR A 327 24.33 -25.22 -3.42
CA TYR A 327 24.09 -23.98 -4.15
C TYR A 327 25.36 -23.08 -4.22
N ASP A 328 25.55 -22.46 -5.36
CA ASP A 328 26.58 -21.46 -5.61
C ASP A 328 26.15 -20.09 -5.04
N VAL A 329 24.89 -19.73 -5.26
CA VAL A 329 24.28 -18.50 -4.76
C VAL A 329 22.90 -18.82 -4.17
N ILE A 330 22.59 -18.19 -3.03
CA ILE A 330 21.25 -18.21 -2.42
C ILE A 330 20.74 -16.78 -2.34
N ILE A 331 19.56 -16.53 -2.88
CA ILE A 331 18.88 -15.24 -2.83
C ILE A 331 17.59 -15.40 -2.00
N VAL A 332 17.48 -14.61 -0.94
CA VAL A 332 16.25 -14.54 -0.11
C VAL A 332 15.51 -13.28 -0.50
N ASP A 333 14.52 -13.47 -1.33
CA ASP A 333 13.69 -12.43 -1.95
C ASP A 333 12.29 -12.46 -1.34
N GLY A 334 12.24 -12.21 -0.03
CA GLY A 334 11.02 -12.23 0.78
C GLY A 334 10.44 -10.84 0.99
N SER A 335 9.17 -10.79 1.39
CA SER A 335 8.53 -9.59 1.93
C SER A 335 9.09 -9.24 3.32
N ASP A 336 8.60 -8.12 3.87
CA ASP A 336 8.93 -7.68 5.23
C ASP A 336 8.63 -8.78 6.28
N PRO A 337 9.28 -8.77 7.46
CA PRO A 337 9.17 -9.81 8.47
C PRO A 337 7.80 -9.81 9.18
N ALA A 338 6.76 -10.10 8.42
CA ALA A 338 5.39 -10.23 8.89
C ALA A 338 4.77 -11.55 8.39
N GLY A 339 3.99 -12.19 9.24
CA GLY A 339 3.29 -13.43 8.89
C GLY A 339 4.22 -14.54 8.39
N PRO A 340 4.05 -15.05 7.16
CA PRO A 340 4.86 -16.18 6.64
C PRO A 340 6.36 -15.87 6.53
N ALA A 341 6.75 -14.61 6.43
CA ALA A 341 8.15 -14.20 6.27
C ALA A 341 8.94 -14.09 7.59
N GLU A 342 8.29 -14.07 8.76
CA GLU A 342 8.98 -13.95 10.06
C GLU A 342 10.10 -14.98 10.26
N GLY A 343 9.88 -16.22 9.81
CA GLY A 343 10.85 -17.29 9.90
C GLY A 343 12.12 -17.11 9.08
N LEU A 344 12.10 -16.24 8.08
CA LEU A 344 13.26 -15.89 7.23
C LEU A 344 14.30 -15.02 7.95
N PHE A 345 14.01 -14.52 9.15
CA PHE A 345 14.89 -13.63 9.92
C PHE A 345 15.56 -14.32 11.11
N THR A 346 15.67 -15.66 11.09
CA THR A 346 16.19 -16.46 12.21
C THR A 346 17.61 -16.97 11.99
N ASN A 347 18.37 -17.15 13.08
CA ASN A 347 19.70 -17.79 13.04
C ASN A 347 19.63 -19.22 12.49
N GLU A 348 18.55 -19.96 12.77
CA GLU A 348 18.36 -21.33 12.26
C GLU A 348 18.23 -21.33 10.74
N PHE A 349 17.39 -20.46 10.18
CA PHE A 349 17.21 -20.34 8.73
C PHE A 349 18.54 -20.03 8.03
N TYR A 350 19.28 -19.01 8.49
CA TYR A 350 20.57 -18.66 7.87
C TYR A 350 21.67 -19.70 8.09
N SER A 351 21.61 -20.47 9.19
CA SER A 351 22.50 -21.61 9.39
C SER A 351 22.24 -22.72 8.38
N ASN A 352 20.97 -22.99 8.08
CA ASN A 352 20.58 -23.94 7.04
C ASN A 352 20.97 -23.44 5.65
N CYS A 353 20.83 -22.13 5.36
CA CYS A 353 21.34 -21.53 4.13
C CYS A 353 22.85 -21.71 4.02
N LYS A 354 23.62 -21.40 5.08
CA LYS A 354 25.09 -21.56 5.08
C LYS A 354 25.53 -23.01 4.88
N LYS A 355 24.80 -23.97 5.45
CA LYS A 355 25.04 -25.40 5.20
C LYS A 355 24.83 -25.77 3.74
N ALA A 356 23.75 -25.25 3.13
CA ALA A 356 23.40 -25.53 1.73
C ALA A 356 24.30 -24.81 0.70
N MET A 357 25.00 -23.73 1.11
CA MET A 357 25.98 -23.02 0.26
C MET A 357 27.25 -23.81 0.07
N LYS A 358 27.80 -23.80 -1.14
CA LYS A 358 29.17 -24.28 -1.45
C LYS A 358 30.23 -23.37 -0.82
N GLN A 359 31.48 -23.83 -0.83
CA GLN A 359 32.63 -22.98 -0.51
C GLN A 359 32.70 -21.80 -1.50
N ASN A 360 32.97 -20.60 -1.01
CA ASN A 360 32.87 -19.32 -1.72
C ASN A 360 31.47 -18.96 -2.19
N GLY A 361 30.45 -19.70 -1.75
CA GLY A 361 29.06 -19.38 -2.03
C GLY A 361 28.64 -18.03 -1.45
N VAL A 362 27.71 -17.38 -2.12
CA VAL A 362 27.19 -16.06 -1.72
C VAL A 362 25.70 -16.17 -1.40
N LEU A 363 25.30 -15.60 -0.27
CA LEU A 363 23.92 -15.36 0.10
C LEU A 363 23.65 -13.86 0.02
N VAL A 364 22.50 -13.49 -0.52
CA VAL A 364 21.97 -12.12 -0.42
C VAL A 364 20.52 -12.19 0.05
N THR A 365 20.11 -11.25 0.88
CA THR A 365 18.75 -11.13 1.37
C THR A 365 18.28 -9.68 1.34
N GLN A 366 17.00 -9.46 1.09
CA GLN A 366 16.31 -8.21 1.35
C GLN A 366 16.61 -7.79 2.79
N GLY A 367 16.91 -6.52 3.03
CA GLY A 367 17.52 -6.06 4.29
C GLY A 367 16.82 -4.88 4.93
N GLU A 368 15.63 -4.51 4.49
CA GLU A 368 14.83 -3.41 4.99
C GLU A 368 15.42 -2.00 4.78
N SER A 369 14.63 -0.99 5.13
CA SER A 369 15.08 0.39 5.14
C SER A 369 15.81 0.74 6.43
N PRO A 370 17.09 1.18 6.38
CA PRO A 370 17.79 1.64 7.58
C PRO A 370 17.18 2.91 8.19
N MET A 371 16.30 3.62 7.45
CA MET A 371 15.61 4.82 7.94
C MET A 371 14.32 4.49 8.70
N PHE A 372 13.52 3.56 8.21
CA PHE A 372 12.18 3.32 8.70
C PHE A 372 12.02 1.99 9.42
N HIS A 373 12.80 0.99 9.03
CA HIS A 373 12.82 -0.34 9.68
C HIS A 373 14.17 -0.58 10.36
N SER A 374 14.66 0.44 11.06
CA SER A 374 16.02 0.47 11.61
C SER A 374 16.31 -0.67 12.59
N GLU A 375 15.33 -1.09 13.38
CA GLU A 375 15.46 -2.20 14.33
C GLU A 375 15.63 -3.52 13.57
N THR A 376 14.72 -3.84 12.66
CA THR A 376 14.79 -5.05 11.82
C THR A 376 16.06 -5.10 10.98
N PHE A 377 16.45 -3.97 10.39
CA PHE A 377 17.70 -3.85 9.64
C PHE A 377 18.94 -4.23 10.49
N VAL A 378 19.02 -3.73 11.73
CA VAL A 378 20.12 -4.02 12.65
C VAL A 378 20.06 -5.47 13.15
N GLU A 379 18.90 -5.98 13.50
CA GLU A 379 18.70 -7.34 13.99
C GLU A 379 19.08 -8.36 12.92
N LEU A 380 18.67 -8.16 11.67
CA LEU A 380 19.06 -9.01 10.55
C LEU A 380 20.59 -9.04 10.36
N ASN A 381 21.24 -7.88 10.41
CA ASN A 381 22.69 -7.80 10.30
C ASN A 381 23.38 -8.55 11.44
N LYS A 382 22.91 -8.42 12.70
CA LYS A 382 23.41 -9.16 13.87
C LYS A 382 23.19 -10.67 13.70
N CYS A 383 22.01 -11.07 13.23
CA CYS A 383 21.69 -12.47 12.93
C CYS A 383 22.69 -13.07 11.94
N LEU A 384 22.91 -12.40 10.80
CA LEU A 384 23.87 -12.84 9.81
C LEU A 384 25.31 -12.89 10.35
N LYS A 385 25.74 -11.90 11.14
CA LYS A 385 27.09 -11.89 11.77
C LYS A 385 27.27 -12.98 12.83
N THR A 386 26.19 -13.47 13.41
CA THR A 386 26.20 -14.62 14.32
C THR A 386 26.46 -15.93 13.57
N VAL A 387 25.83 -16.08 12.42
CA VAL A 387 25.94 -17.28 11.57
C VAL A 387 27.21 -17.28 10.71
N PHE A 388 27.46 -16.14 10.05
CA PHE A 388 28.68 -15.89 9.26
C PHE A 388 29.62 -15.00 10.05
N SER A 389 30.89 -15.07 10.04
CA SER A 389 31.76 -14.14 10.75
C SER A 389 31.49 -12.67 10.36
N PRO A 390 31.70 -11.69 11.24
CA PRO A 390 31.48 -10.28 10.91
C PRO A 390 32.18 -9.78 9.65
N SER A 391 33.37 -10.33 9.33
CA SER A 391 34.11 -10.01 8.11
C SER A 391 33.51 -10.60 6.84
N GLN A 392 32.54 -11.49 6.94
CA GLN A 392 31.86 -12.14 5.83
C GLN A 392 30.49 -11.53 5.50
N VAL A 393 30.04 -10.57 6.32
CA VAL A 393 28.73 -9.91 6.17
C VAL A 393 28.90 -8.48 5.70
N HIS A 394 28.29 -8.15 4.58
CA HIS A 394 28.39 -6.86 3.91
C HIS A 394 27.01 -6.29 3.63
N THR A 395 26.81 -5.01 3.92
CA THR A 395 25.56 -4.30 3.67
C THR A 395 25.66 -3.47 2.39
N MET A 396 24.68 -3.54 1.54
CA MET A 396 24.51 -2.70 0.36
C MET A 396 23.31 -1.78 0.52
N LEU A 397 23.39 -0.56 0.00
CA LEU A 397 22.27 0.35 -0.14
C LEU A 397 21.99 0.62 -1.61
N PHE A 398 20.74 0.77 -1.93
CA PHE A 398 20.29 1.16 -3.26
C PHE A 398 19.04 2.04 -3.17
N HIS A 399 18.66 2.64 -4.28
CA HIS A 399 17.47 3.49 -4.36
C HIS A 399 16.32 2.75 -5.06
N ALA A 400 15.20 2.59 -4.35
CA ALA A 400 13.96 2.05 -4.88
C ALA A 400 12.87 3.14 -4.83
N PRO A 401 12.54 3.78 -5.97
CA PRO A 401 11.65 4.96 -5.98
C PRO A 401 10.27 4.74 -5.37
N THR A 402 9.73 3.53 -5.51
CA THR A 402 8.39 3.19 -5.02
C THR A 402 8.36 2.50 -3.66
N TYR A 403 9.51 2.35 -3.01
CA TYR A 403 9.55 1.91 -1.60
C TYR A 403 9.58 3.13 -0.67
N PRO A 404 8.88 3.08 0.47
CA PRO A 404 8.91 4.17 1.44
C PRO A 404 10.35 4.58 1.78
N SER A 405 10.65 5.87 1.80
CA SER A 405 11.97 6.50 1.89
C SER A 405 12.84 6.49 0.62
N GLY A 406 12.63 5.59 -0.32
CA GLY A 406 13.53 5.39 -1.45
C GLY A 406 14.89 4.76 -1.11
N MET A 407 15.29 4.71 0.17
CA MET A 407 16.52 4.08 0.62
C MET A 407 16.22 2.67 1.12
N TRP A 408 16.73 1.68 0.41
CA TRP A 408 16.56 0.28 0.76
C TRP A 408 17.90 -0.42 0.89
N SER A 409 17.94 -1.54 1.59
CA SER A 409 19.17 -2.29 1.80
C SER A 409 19.09 -3.74 1.37
N LEU A 410 20.25 -4.30 1.12
CA LEU A 410 20.48 -5.74 0.96
C LEU A 410 21.61 -6.15 1.89
N GLN A 411 21.49 -7.33 2.49
CA GLN A 411 22.54 -7.92 3.29
C GLN A 411 23.16 -9.08 2.51
N MET A 412 24.48 -9.05 2.35
CA MET A 412 25.24 -10.10 1.67
C MET A 412 26.10 -10.85 2.67
N ALA A 413 26.11 -12.17 2.60
CA ALA A 413 27.00 -13.01 3.39
C ALA A 413 27.78 -13.99 2.47
N ILE A 414 29.08 -14.14 2.70
CA ILE A 414 29.99 -14.93 1.83
C ILE A 414 30.60 -16.05 2.65
N LYS A 415 30.44 -17.31 2.19
CA LYS A 415 31.06 -18.50 2.81
C LYS A 415 32.52 -18.63 2.35
N GLY A 416 33.36 -17.61 2.64
CA GLY A 416 34.76 -17.56 2.15
C GLY A 416 35.52 -16.35 2.72
N GLN A 417 36.70 -16.09 2.17
CA GLN A 417 37.58 -14.98 2.56
C GLN A 417 37.52 -13.81 1.55
N TYR A 418 36.63 -13.88 0.58
CA TYR A 418 36.44 -12.87 -0.46
C TYR A 418 35.80 -11.61 0.11
N HIS A 419 36.27 -10.43 -0.36
CA HIS A 419 35.65 -9.14 -0.05
C HIS A 419 35.01 -8.56 -1.32
N PRO A 420 33.68 -8.24 -1.31
CA PRO A 420 32.93 -7.92 -2.53
C PRO A 420 33.34 -6.61 -3.21
N VAL A 421 34.20 -5.79 -2.59
CA VAL A 421 34.68 -4.53 -3.18
C VAL A 421 36.16 -4.63 -3.57
N THR A 422 37.05 -5.13 -2.65
CA THR A 422 38.49 -5.14 -2.91
C THR A 422 38.94 -6.26 -3.84
N ASP A 423 38.22 -7.38 -3.83
CA ASP A 423 38.57 -8.56 -4.64
C ASP A 423 37.66 -8.72 -5.88
N PHE A 424 36.81 -7.73 -6.11
CA PHE A 424 35.80 -7.72 -7.17
C PHE A 424 36.42 -7.52 -8.57
N ASP A 425 36.07 -8.38 -9.55
CA ASP A 425 36.44 -8.21 -10.94
C ASP A 425 35.55 -7.16 -11.64
N LYS A 426 35.97 -5.91 -11.53
CA LYS A 426 35.30 -4.76 -12.10
C LYS A 426 35.13 -4.85 -13.61
N ASP A 427 36.14 -5.34 -14.30
CA ASP A 427 36.13 -5.42 -15.78
C ASP A 427 35.18 -6.52 -16.28
N ALA A 428 35.07 -7.63 -15.55
CA ALA A 428 34.10 -8.68 -15.87
C ALA A 428 32.65 -8.15 -15.68
N ALA A 429 32.39 -7.45 -14.60
CA ALA A 429 31.08 -6.86 -14.35
C ALA A 429 30.71 -5.79 -15.38
N ALA A 430 31.65 -4.93 -15.80
CA ALA A 430 31.46 -3.95 -16.85
C ALA A 430 31.08 -4.61 -18.19
N ARG A 431 31.79 -5.68 -18.56
CA ARG A 431 31.46 -6.45 -19.77
C ARG A 431 30.09 -7.09 -19.69
N PHE A 432 29.73 -7.65 -18.53
CA PHE A 432 28.45 -8.31 -18.32
C PHE A 432 27.29 -7.29 -18.36
N SER A 433 27.37 -6.20 -17.61
CA SER A 433 26.30 -5.19 -17.55
C SER A 433 26.00 -4.59 -18.93
N LYS A 434 27.06 -4.32 -19.71
CA LYS A 434 26.93 -3.84 -21.09
C LYS A 434 26.32 -4.91 -22.02
N ALA A 435 26.77 -6.17 -21.92
CA ALA A 435 26.29 -7.25 -22.78
C ALA A 435 24.82 -7.60 -22.52
N GLN A 436 24.35 -7.44 -21.28
CA GLN A 436 22.98 -7.73 -20.86
C GLN A 436 22.06 -6.50 -20.88
N ASP A 437 22.56 -5.34 -21.33
CA ASP A 437 21.81 -4.07 -21.37
C ASP A 437 21.12 -3.75 -20.04
N LEU A 438 21.89 -3.86 -18.93
CA LEU A 438 21.35 -3.63 -17.60
C LEU A 438 21.01 -2.15 -17.42
N ARG A 439 19.93 -1.89 -16.69
CA ARG A 439 19.33 -0.55 -16.56
C ARG A 439 19.79 0.20 -15.32
N TYR A 440 20.15 -0.50 -14.26
CA TYR A 440 20.53 0.07 -12.97
C TYR A 440 21.91 -0.38 -12.52
N TYR A 441 22.15 -1.70 -12.49
CA TYR A 441 23.43 -2.26 -12.05
C TYR A 441 24.52 -2.02 -13.08
N ASN A 442 25.68 -1.59 -12.59
CA ASN A 442 26.95 -1.54 -13.33
C ASN A 442 28.13 -1.70 -12.34
N GLU A 443 29.35 -1.78 -12.85
CA GLU A 443 30.57 -2.01 -12.08
C GLU A 443 30.90 -0.90 -11.07
N ASP A 444 30.51 0.34 -11.36
CA ASP A 444 30.69 1.47 -10.43
C ASP A 444 29.67 1.43 -9.33
N LEU A 445 28.42 1.16 -9.66
CA LEU A 445 27.33 1.03 -8.69
C LEU A 445 27.53 -0.18 -7.78
N HIS A 446 28.12 -1.29 -8.28
CA HIS A 446 28.50 -2.41 -7.44
C HIS A 446 29.34 -1.94 -6.25
N SER A 447 30.43 -1.25 -6.53
CA SER A 447 31.32 -0.75 -5.46
C SER A 447 30.67 0.33 -4.61
N ALA A 448 29.90 1.23 -5.23
CA ALA A 448 29.24 2.35 -4.54
C ALA A 448 28.15 1.88 -3.57
N ALA A 449 27.44 0.79 -3.86
CA ALA A 449 26.39 0.25 -3.00
C ALA A 449 26.90 -0.14 -1.59
N PHE A 450 28.17 -0.53 -1.47
CA PHE A 450 28.81 -0.85 -0.18
C PHE A 450 29.35 0.39 0.55
N ALA A 451 29.31 1.58 -0.04
CA ALA A 451 29.73 2.84 0.57
C ALA A 451 28.65 3.40 1.48
N LEU A 452 28.58 2.90 2.71
CA LEU A 452 27.51 3.23 3.64
C LEU A 452 27.64 4.65 4.21
N PRO A 453 26.51 5.39 4.36
CA PRO A 453 26.44 6.64 5.11
C PRO A 453 26.90 6.48 6.56
N THR A 454 27.38 7.59 7.16
CA THR A 454 27.91 7.56 8.54
C THR A 454 26.89 7.06 9.56
N PHE A 455 25.61 7.42 9.42
CA PHE A 455 24.57 6.97 10.36
C PHE A 455 24.36 5.45 10.29
N VAL A 456 24.34 4.87 9.08
CA VAL A 456 24.21 3.40 8.88
C VAL A 456 25.43 2.68 9.50
N LYS A 457 26.65 3.19 9.26
CA LYS A 457 27.85 2.63 9.89
C LYS A 457 27.78 2.65 11.42
N LYS A 458 27.24 3.72 12.01
CA LYS A 458 27.04 3.80 13.46
C LYS A 458 26.02 2.77 13.95
N MET A 459 24.89 2.59 13.23
CA MET A 459 23.88 1.59 13.59
C MET A 459 24.43 0.16 13.57
N LEU A 460 25.24 -0.19 12.57
CA LEU A 460 25.78 -1.55 12.41
C LEU A 460 26.97 -1.85 13.34
N ASN A 461 27.57 -0.85 13.95
CA ASN A 461 28.71 -0.96 14.89
C ASN A 461 28.32 -0.69 16.34
N ALA A 462 27.04 -0.38 16.62
CA ALA A 462 26.48 -0.24 17.96
C ALA A 462 25.99 -1.61 18.49
#